data_73211c784bd774af18a89cc9c83fe49e
#
_entry.id   73211c784bd774af18a89cc9c83fe49e
#
_cell.length_a   1.000
_cell.length_b   1.000
_cell.length_c   1.000
_cell.angle_alpha   90.00
_cell.angle_beta   90.00
_cell.angle_gamma   90.00
#
_symmetry.space_group_name_H-M   'P 1'
#
loop_
_entity.id
_entity.type
_entity.pdbx_description
1 polymer ?
#
loop_
_entity_poly.entity_id
_entity_poly.type
_entity_poly.pdbx_seq_one_letter_code
_entity_poly.pdbx_strand_id
1 'polypeptide(L)'
;MNKLQMVDLKGQYEKIKDEVDKSIIEVVNSTAYINGPAVKQFQENLENYMGVKHVIPCANGTDALQISMMGLGLKPGDEVITVDFTFAATVEVIALLNLTPVLIDVDKDTFNIDLEKLKKAITPKTKAIVPVHLFGHVAQMEEIMEIAKAHNLFVIEDNAQAIGANYTFKNGTQQKAGTIGDVGATSFFPSKNLGAYGDGGAIFTNNDELAHTLRGVVNHGMYERYHHDVVGVNSRLDSIQAAILDIKLKHLDNFSSNRQNAARQYNEALSKSEHIEIPKTETHKACDNSKGICDTCDCHVFHQYTIKIKNGKRDELVNHFKEKNIPHGVYYPIPLHLQKAYKDERYDEKEFTITNKLVDEVISLPMHTELDKEQIDYITSEILKVVG
;
A
#
# COMPACT_ATOMS: atom_id res chain seq x y z
N MET A 1 -6.00 -28.57 11.69
CA MET A 1 -5.80 -27.29 10.95
C MET A 1 -7.03 -26.40 11.08
N ASN A 2 -6.85 -25.16 11.49
CA ASN A 2 -7.92 -24.16 11.51
C ASN A 2 -8.39 -23.83 10.09
N LYS A 3 -9.62 -23.24 9.96
CA LYS A 3 -10.13 -22.83 8.65
C LYS A 3 -9.18 -21.83 8.01
N LEU A 4 -8.75 -22.11 6.78
CA LEU A 4 -7.93 -21.19 6.00
C LEU A 4 -8.70 -19.90 5.65
N GLN A 5 -8.07 -18.76 5.82
CA GLN A 5 -8.59 -17.44 5.46
C GLN A 5 -7.52 -16.67 4.68
N MET A 6 -7.94 -15.79 3.76
CA MET A 6 -7.00 -14.89 3.08
C MET A 6 -6.37 -13.91 4.07
N VAL A 7 -7.21 -13.37 4.99
CA VAL A 7 -6.82 -12.55 6.13
C VAL A 7 -7.68 -12.92 7.33
N ASP A 8 -7.09 -13.36 8.44
CA ASP A 8 -7.81 -13.75 9.65
C ASP A 8 -8.00 -12.55 10.59
N LEU A 9 -8.98 -11.70 10.26
CA LEU A 9 -9.33 -10.54 11.09
C LEU A 9 -9.95 -10.94 12.43
N LYS A 10 -10.65 -12.09 12.47
CA LYS A 10 -11.27 -12.56 13.71
C LYS A 10 -10.22 -13.02 14.72
N GLY A 11 -9.26 -13.84 14.29
CA GLY A 11 -8.17 -14.29 15.15
C GLY A 11 -7.32 -13.13 15.65
N GLN A 12 -7.06 -12.13 14.81
CA GLN A 12 -6.38 -10.90 15.21
C GLN A 12 -7.17 -10.13 16.29
N TYR A 13 -8.48 -9.94 16.08
CA TYR A 13 -9.35 -9.26 17.05
C TYR A 13 -9.39 -9.97 18.39
N GLU A 14 -9.54 -11.29 18.42
CA GLU A 14 -9.65 -12.06 19.65
C GLU A 14 -8.44 -11.89 20.58
N LYS A 15 -7.24 -11.63 20.00
CA LYS A 15 -6.01 -11.39 20.77
C LYS A 15 -5.94 -10.03 21.46
N ILE A 16 -6.65 -9.03 20.94
CA ILE A 16 -6.65 -7.63 21.42
C ILE A 16 -8.06 -7.17 21.84
N LYS A 17 -8.99 -8.12 21.97
CA LYS A 17 -10.42 -7.86 22.15
C LYS A 17 -10.73 -6.92 23.32
N ASP A 18 -10.16 -7.20 24.49
CA ASP A 18 -10.50 -6.43 25.70
C ASP A 18 -10.07 -4.95 25.60
N GLU A 19 -8.92 -4.69 24.98
CA GLU A 19 -8.44 -3.32 24.74
C GLU A 19 -9.31 -2.60 23.70
N VAL A 20 -9.65 -3.27 22.61
CA VAL A 20 -10.47 -2.71 21.53
C VAL A 20 -11.89 -2.45 22.00
N ASP A 21 -12.55 -3.42 22.64
CA ASP A 21 -13.94 -3.25 23.13
C ASP A 21 -14.03 -2.10 24.12
N LYS A 22 -13.06 -2.02 25.04
CA LYS A 22 -12.98 -0.92 26.01
C LYS A 22 -12.85 0.43 25.31
N SER A 23 -11.96 0.56 24.33
CA SER A 23 -11.72 1.83 23.64
C SER A 23 -12.94 2.28 22.82
N ILE A 24 -13.66 1.34 22.19
CA ILE A 24 -14.90 1.64 21.46
C ILE A 24 -15.97 2.17 22.44
N ILE A 25 -16.17 1.49 23.58
CA ILE A 25 -17.17 1.90 24.57
C ILE A 25 -16.84 3.27 25.18
N GLU A 26 -15.56 3.60 25.38
CA GLU A 26 -15.14 4.93 25.84
C GLU A 26 -15.54 6.02 24.85
N VAL A 27 -15.35 5.80 23.53
CA VAL A 27 -15.79 6.75 22.49
C VAL A 27 -17.31 6.87 22.48
N VAL A 28 -18.06 5.76 22.57
CA VAL A 28 -19.53 5.76 22.60
C VAL A 28 -20.04 6.56 23.80
N ASN A 29 -19.48 6.33 24.98
CA ASN A 29 -19.87 7.05 26.21
C ASN A 29 -19.55 8.55 26.15
N SER A 30 -18.47 8.94 25.47
CA SER A 30 -18.08 10.35 25.30
C SER A 30 -18.96 11.11 24.30
N THR A 31 -19.65 10.38 23.39
CA THR A 31 -20.40 10.94 22.25
C THR A 31 -19.59 11.82 21.29
N ALA A 32 -18.24 11.83 21.41
CA ALA A 32 -17.35 12.62 20.59
C ALA A 32 -16.95 11.83 19.30
N TYR A 33 -17.95 11.58 18.43
CA TYR A 33 -17.80 10.67 17.28
C TYR A 33 -16.97 11.25 16.14
N ILE A 34 -16.93 12.58 15.96
CA ILE A 34 -16.23 13.26 14.87
C ILE A 34 -15.19 14.22 15.46
N ASN A 35 -13.94 14.10 14.98
CA ASN A 35 -12.80 14.91 15.44
C ASN A 35 -12.65 14.93 16.99
N GLY A 36 -13.00 13.82 17.63
CA GLY A 36 -12.91 13.66 19.07
C GLY A 36 -11.46 13.43 19.56
N PRO A 37 -11.29 13.34 20.90
CA PRO A 37 -9.96 13.12 21.50
C PRO A 37 -9.24 11.88 20.99
N ALA A 38 -9.98 10.81 20.64
CA ALA A 38 -9.40 9.58 20.08
C ALA A 38 -8.71 9.82 18.72
N VAL A 39 -9.26 10.69 17.87
CA VAL A 39 -8.63 11.04 16.59
C VAL A 39 -7.31 11.77 16.83
N LYS A 40 -7.29 12.72 17.75
CA LYS A 40 -6.08 13.47 18.10
C LYS A 40 -5.00 12.55 18.70
N GLN A 41 -5.38 11.66 19.61
CA GLN A 41 -4.47 10.71 20.25
C GLN A 41 -3.85 9.77 19.21
N PHE A 42 -4.67 9.18 18.34
CA PHE A 42 -4.18 8.32 17.25
C PHE A 42 -3.26 9.09 16.29
N GLN A 43 -3.64 10.34 15.93
CA GLN A 43 -2.79 11.19 15.09
C GLN A 43 -1.42 11.39 15.69
N GLU A 44 -1.33 11.82 16.96
CA GLU A 44 -0.06 12.06 17.67
C GLU A 44 0.78 10.79 17.80
N ASN A 45 0.16 9.65 18.10
CA ASN A 45 0.84 8.36 18.18
C ASN A 45 1.35 7.91 16.82
N LEU A 46 0.59 8.14 15.75
CA LEU A 46 1.00 7.80 14.40
C LEU A 46 2.10 8.74 13.87
N GLU A 47 2.09 10.03 14.20
CA GLU A 47 3.18 10.98 13.94
C GLU A 47 4.49 10.47 14.56
N ASN A 48 4.43 10.06 15.83
CA ASN A 48 5.59 9.50 16.54
C ASN A 48 6.09 8.18 15.91
N TYR A 49 5.17 7.27 15.59
CA TYR A 49 5.52 5.98 15.00
C TYR A 49 6.14 6.11 13.61
N MET A 50 5.58 6.99 12.79
CA MET A 50 6.06 7.24 11.41
C MET A 50 7.30 8.14 11.36
N GLY A 51 7.60 8.87 12.45
CA GLY A 51 8.69 9.86 12.46
C GLY A 51 8.43 11.03 11.51
N VAL A 52 7.19 11.44 11.36
CA VAL A 52 6.73 12.52 10.48
C VAL A 52 6.13 13.66 11.29
N LYS A 53 6.28 14.91 10.84
CA LYS A 53 5.77 16.08 11.58
C LYS A 53 4.25 16.13 11.62
N HIS A 54 3.58 15.75 10.53
CA HIS A 54 2.14 15.91 10.38
C HIS A 54 1.50 14.66 9.84
N VAL A 55 0.49 14.18 10.54
CA VAL A 55 -0.50 13.21 10.08
C VAL A 55 -1.82 13.93 9.94
N ILE A 56 -2.51 13.75 8.83
CA ILE A 56 -3.85 14.27 8.57
C ILE A 56 -4.78 13.07 8.37
N PRO A 57 -5.53 12.64 9.41
CA PRO A 57 -6.48 11.55 9.30
C PRO A 57 -7.62 11.90 8.35
N CYS A 58 -8.03 10.95 7.51
CA CYS A 58 -9.09 11.10 6.51
C CYS A 58 -9.95 9.83 6.40
N ALA A 59 -10.99 9.87 5.56
CA ALA A 59 -12.01 8.83 5.52
C ALA A 59 -11.52 7.49 4.93
N ASN A 60 -10.57 7.50 4.01
CA ASN A 60 -10.02 6.30 3.36
C ASN A 60 -8.74 6.63 2.57
N GLY A 61 -8.08 5.58 2.04
CA GLY A 61 -6.84 5.75 1.27
C GLY A 61 -7.03 6.41 -0.10
N THR A 62 -8.17 6.23 -0.75
CA THR A 62 -8.50 6.88 -2.03
C THR A 62 -8.61 8.39 -1.83
N ASP A 63 -9.33 8.82 -0.79
CA ASP A 63 -9.41 10.22 -0.39
C ASP A 63 -8.03 10.78 -0.03
N ALA A 64 -7.18 9.99 0.66
CA ALA A 64 -5.83 10.43 1.00
C ALA A 64 -5.01 10.81 -0.25
N LEU A 65 -5.07 10.02 -1.31
CA LEU A 65 -4.43 10.32 -2.59
C LEU A 65 -5.07 11.55 -3.27
N GLN A 66 -6.40 11.61 -3.34
CA GLN A 66 -7.12 12.72 -3.94
C GLN A 66 -6.80 14.04 -3.24
N ILE A 67 -6.87 14.06 -1.93
CA ILE A 67 -6.62 15.25 -1.11
C ILE A 67 -5.17 15.69 -1.20
N SER A 68 -4.22 14.74 -1.29
CA SER A 68 -2.80 15.04 -1.53
C SER A 68 -2.60 15.82 -2.83
N MET A 69 -3.22 15.38 -3.93
CA MET A 69 -3.16 16.07 -5.23
C MET A 69 -3.83 17.46 -5.18
N MET A 70 -4.96 17.57 -4.50
CA MET A 70 -5.63 18.86 -4.28
C MET A 70 -4.75 19.80 -3.45
N GLY A 71 -4.16 19.31 -2.37
CA GLY A 71 -3.30 20.11 -1.48
C GLY A 71 -2.02 20.59 -2.14
N LEU A 72 -1.44 19.80 -3.05
CA LEU A 72 -0.29 20.18 -3.88
C LEU A 72 -0.67 21.17 -5.00
N GLY A 73 -1.95 21.48 -5.18
CA GLY A 73 -2.43 22.45 -6.15
C GLY A 73 -2.33 21.98 -7.60
N LEU A 74 -2.36 20.67 -7.86
CA LEU A 74 -2.41 20.11 -9.20
C LEU A 74 -3.70 20.55 -9.91
N LYS A 75 -3.61 20.81 -11.22
CA LYS A 75 -4.69 21.40 -12.01
C LYS A 75 -5.08 20.50 -13.18
N PRO A 76 -6.33 20.58 -13.65
CA PRO A 76 -6.76 19.87 -14.85
C PRO A 76 -5.77 20.00 -16.01
N GLY A 77 -5.36 18.86 -16.57
CA GLY A 77 -4.39 18.76 -17.65
C GLY A 77 -2.93 18.56 -17.21
N ASP A 78 -2.60 18.73 -15.92
CA ASP A 78 -1.30 18.34 -15.39
C ASP A 78 -1.13 16.82 -15.50
N GLU A 79 0.05 16.37 -15.92
CA GLU A 79 0.37 14.96 -16.03
C GLU A 79 0.89 14.42 -14.70
N VAL A 80 0.34 13.27 -14.30
CA VAL A 80 0.76 12.52 -13.11
C VAL A 80 1.19 11.12 -13.53
N ILE A 81 2.47 10.80 -13.34
CA ILE A 81 3.03 9.51 -13.69
C ILE A 81 2.78 8.51 -12.56
N THR A 82 2.25 7.33 -12.90
CA THR A 82 2.13 6.20 -11.98
C THR A 82 2.24 4.87 -12.73
N VAL A 83 2.17 3.77 -12.00
CA VAL A 83 2.32 2.42 -12.55
C VAL A 83 1.00 1.87 -13.08
N ASP A 84 1.10 1.01 -14.09
CA ASP A 84 -0.05 0.32 -14.68
C ASP A 84 -0.50 -0.91 -13.86
N PHE A 85 0.42 -1.50 -13.09
CA PHE A 85 0.16 -2.66 -12.23
C PHE A 85 -0.04 -2.21 -10.78
N THR A 86 -1.25 -1.74 -10.45
CA THR A 86 -1.63 -1.30 -9.11
C THR A 86 -3.14 -1.40 -8.91
N PHE A 87 -3.61 -1.07 -7.70
CA PHE A 87 -5.04 -0.91 -7.43
C PHE A 87 -5.59 0.35 -8.12
N ALA A 88 -6.83 0.28 -8.57
CA ALA A 88 -7.46 1.32 -9.38
C ALA A 88 -7.44 2.72 -8.73
N ALA A 89 -7.51 2.81 -7.40
CA ALA A 89 -7.57 4.08 -6.67
C ALA A 89 -6.44 5.05 -7.05
N THR A 90 -5.22 4.53 -7.31
CA THR A 90 -4.07 5.36 -7.68
C THR A 90 -4.33 6.16 -8.97
N VAL A 91 -5.02 5.57 -9.94
CA VAL A 91 -5.35 6.19 -11.24
C VAL A 91 -6.71 6.89 -11.20
N GLU A 92 -7.65 6.34 -10.44
CA GLU A 92 -9.00 6.85 -10.29
C GLU A 92 -9.02 8.32 -9.86
N VAL A 93 -8.25 8.66 -8.84
CA VAL A 93 -8.20 10.04 -8.31
C VAL A 93 -7.55 11.02 -9.29
N ILE A 94 -6.59 10.57 -10.10
CA ILE A 94 -6.00 11.39 -11.18
C ILE A 94 -7.09 11.74 -12.18
N ALA A 95 -7.87 10.76 -12.61
CA ALA A 95 -8.97 10.96 -13.56
C ALA A 95 -10.11 11.80 -12.95
N LEU A 96 -10.51 11.57 -11.69
CA LEU A 96 -11.55 12.33 -10.99
C LEU A 96 -11.21 13.81 -10.88
N LEU A 97 -9.95 14.17 -10.71
CA LEU A 97 -9.48 15.53 -10.64
C LEU A 97 -9.25 16.18 -12.03
N ASN A 98 -9.60 15.47 -13.11
CA ASN A 98 -9.31 15.88 -14.49
C ASN A 98 -7.82 16.11 -14.77
N LEU A 99 -6.94 15.47 -14.00
CA LEU A 99 -5.53 15.37 -14.29
C LEU A 99 -5.32 14.35 -15.41
N THR A 100 -4.13 14.32 -15.97
CA THR A 100 -3.78 13.38 -17.03
C THR A 100 -2.97 12.22 -16.46
N PRO A 101 -3.52 11.01 -16.31
CA PRO A 101 -2.73 9.87 -15.90
C PRO A 101 -1.72 9.49 -16.98
N VAL A 102 -0.48 9.27 -16.58
CA VAL A 102 0.58 8.73 -17.44
C VAL A 102 0.99 7.39 -16.84
N LEU A 103 0.46 6.31 -17.41
CA LEU A 103 0.74 4.95 -16.95
C LEU A 103 2.06 4.46 -17.53
N ILE A 104 2.88 3.85 -16.71
CA ILE A 104 4.13 3.18 -17.12
C ILE A 104 4.21 1.77 -16.60
N ASP A 105 5.03 0.96 -17.26
CA ASP A 105 5.26 -0.42 -16.86
C ASP A 105 6.05 -0.51 -15.54
N VAL A 106 6.04 -1.65 -14.90
CA VAL A 106 6.67 -1.92 -13.62
C VAL A 106 7.95 -2.72 -13.76
N ASP A 107 8.79 -2.70 -12.73
CA ASP A 107 9.89 -3.64 -12.58
C ASP A 107 9.34 -5.06 -12.35
N LYS A 108 9.89 -6.03 -13.10
CA LYS A 108 9.40 -7.42 -13.13
C LYS A 108 9.61 -8.17 -11.81
N ASP A 109 10.54 -7.73 -10.98
CA ASP A 109 10.95 -8.42 -9.75
C ASP A 109 10.25 -7.85 -8.51
N THR A 110 10.10 -6.53 -8.47
CA THR A 110 9.56 -5.81 -7.31
C THR A 110 8.10 -5.38 -7.49
N PHE A 111 7.57 -5.40 -8.72
CA PHE A 111 6.28 -4.85 -9.13
C PHE A 111 6.13 -3.33 -8.92
N ASN A 112 7.19 -2.67 -8.50
CA ASN A 112 7.24 -1.23 -8.27
C ASN A 112 7.60 -0.50 -9.57
N ILE A 113 7.60 0.81 -9.54
CA ILE A 113 7.85 1.67 -10.69
C ILE A 113 9.21 1.37 -11.36
N ASP A 114 9.21 1.18 -12.69
CA ASP A 114 10.45 1.06 -13.47
C ASP A 114 11.08 2.44 -13.67
N LEU A 115 12.30 2.63 -13.15
CA LEU A 115 13.00 3.93 -13.18
C LEU A 115 13.38 4.39 -14.59
N GLU A 116 13.65 3.47 -15.50
CA GLU A 116 13.98 3.85 -16.89
C GLU A 116 12.72 4.25 -17.66
N LYS A 117 11.59 3.58 -17.41
CA LYS A 117 10.28 3.98 -17.94
C LYS A 117 9.85 5.33 -17.35
N LEU A 118 10.06 5.55 -16.03
CA LEU A 118 9.80 6.81 -15.36
C LEU A 118 10.52 7.98 -16.04
N LYS A 119 11.85 7.87 -16.24
CA LYS A 119 12.65 8.91 -16.89
C LYS A 119 12.14 9.28 -18.29
N LYS A 120 11.72 8.26 -19.07
CA LYS A 120 11.23 8.44 -20.44
C LYS A 120 9.84 9.05 -20.51
N ALA A 121 9.01 8.84 -19.47
CA ALA A 121 7.63 9.33 -19.44
C ALA A 121 7.51 10.82 -19.04
N ILE A 122 8.59 11.42 -18.53
CA ILE A 122 8.57 12.82 -18.09
C ILE A 122 8.46 13.77 -19.29
N THR A 123 7.47 14.66 -19.23
CA THR A 123 7.24 15.75 -20.21
C THR A 123 7.21 17.12 -19.51
N PRO A 124 7.18 18.24 -20.24
CA PRO A 124 6.99 19.55 -19.62
C PRO A 124 5.66 19.73 -18.87
N LYS A 125 4.68 18.86 -19.11
CA LYS A 125 3.37 18.87 -18.43
C LYS A 125 3.36 18.03 -17.16
N THR A 126 4.35 17.17 -16.96
CA THR A 126 4.46 16.33 -15.76
C THR A 126 4.62 17.22 -14.53
N LYS A 127 3.82 16.97 -13.50
CA LYS A 127 3.83 17.71 -12.22
C LYS A 127 4.07 16.82 -11.03
N ALA A 128 3.69 15.53 -11.10
CA ALA A 128 3.86 14.62 -9.98
C ALA A 128 4.17 13.20 -10.45
N ILE A 129 4.80 12.46 -9.54
CA ILE A 129 5.03 11.02 -9.61
C ILE A 129 4.30 10.39 -8.43
N VAL A 130 3.55 9.30 -8.68
CA VAL A 130 2.91 8.50 -7.64
C VAL A 130 3.54 7.10 -7.65
N PRO A 131 4.66 6.88 -6.94
CA PRO A 131 5.16 5.54 -6.71
C PRO A 131 4.21 4.80 -5.78
N VAL A 132 3.95 3.52 -6.08
CA VAL A 132 3.15 2.63 -5.23
C VAL A 132 4.08 1.66 -4.54
N HIS A 133 3.97 1.54 -3.22
CA HIS A 133 4.69 0.52 -2.44
C HIS A 133 3.90 -0.80 -2.47
N LEU A 134 3.91 -1.43 -3.65
CA LEU A 134 2.98 -2.52 -3.94
C LEU A 134 3.25 -3.76 -3.07
N PHE A 135 2.16 -4.38 -2.61
CA PHE A 135 2.16 -5.56 -1.74
C PHE A 135 2.88 -5.39 -0.40
N GLY A 136 3.29 -4.16 -0.07
CA GLY A 136 4.04 -3.83 1.13
C GLY A 136 5.55 -3.73 0.92
N HIS A 137 6.01 -3.71 -0.32
CA HIS A 137 7.41 -3.55 -0.70
C HIS A 137 7.71 -2.09 -1.10
N VAL A 138 8.62 -1.45 -0.41
CA VAL A 138 8.97 -0.04 -0.66
C VAL A 138 9.63 0.11 -2.03
N ALA A 139 9.19 1.10 -2.82
CA ALA A 139 9.81 1.47 -4.09
C ALA A 139 11.23 2.05 -3.90
N GLN A 140 12.01 2.16 -4.97
CA GLN A 140 13.36 2.73 -4.96
C GLN A 140 13.31 4.26 -4.76
N MET A 141 12.98 4.67 -3.54
CA MET A 141 12.66 6.06 -3.23
C MET A 141 13.82 7.03 -3.43
N GLU A 142 15.06 6.62 -3.14
CA GLU A 142 16.21 7.51 -3.31
C GLU A 142 16.37 7.95 -4.76
N GLU A 143 16.29 7.00 -5.70
CA GLU A 143 16.36 7.26 -7.14
C GLU A 143 15.13 8.04 -7.65
N ILE A 144 13.94 7.72 -7.15
CA ILE A 144 12.71 8.46 -7.50
C ILE A 144 12.83 9.92 -7.07
N MET A 145 13.31 10.18 -5.85
CA MET A 145 13.50 11.55 -5.33
C MET A 145 14.58 12.32 -6.10
N GLU A 146 15.66 11.64 -6.52
CA GLU A 146 16.69 12.24 -7.39
C GLU A 146 16.08 12.68 -8.75
N ILE A 147 15.28 11.81 -9.39
CA ILE A 147 14.60 12.12 -10.64
C ILE A 147 13.60 13.27 -10.46
N ALA A 148 12.77 13.20 -9.43
CA ALA A 148 11.77 14.23 -9.14
C ALA A 148 12.41 15.60 -8.92
N LYS A 149 13.49 15.65 -8.14
CA LYS A 149 14.26 16.88 -7.89
C LYS A 149 14.85 17.46 -9.18
N ALA A 150 15.41 16.61 -10.05
CA ALA A 150 16.00 17.06 -11.33
C ALA A 150 14.98 17.70 -12.26
N HIS A 151 13.70 17.34 -12.15
CA HIS A 151 12.60 17.81 -13.01
C HIS A 151 11.60 18.70 -12.29
N ASN A 152 11.83 19.05 -11.01
CA ASN A 152 10.94 19.85 -10.17
C ASN A 152 9.51 19.26 -10.11
N LEU A 153 9.41 17.94 -9.82
CA LEU A 153 8.18 17.19 -9.69
C LEU A 153 7.85 16.90 -8.24
N PHE A 154 6.58 16.88 -7.88
CA PHE A 154 6.12 16.36 -6.60
C PHE A 154 6.17 14.83 -6.57
N VAL A 155 6.40 14.26 -5.38
CA VAL A 155 6.33 12.82 -5.12
C VAL A 155 5.24 12.54 -4.09
N ILE A 156 4.23 11.78 -4.50
CA ILE A 156 3.11 11.34 -3.67
C ILE A 156 3.26 9.83 -3.47
N GLU A 157 3.70 9.40 -2.28
CA GLU A 157 3.84 7.97 -2.01
C GLU A 157 2.47 7.33 -1.78
N ASP A 158 2.06 6.38 -2.64
CA ASP A 158 0.95 5.48 -2.35
C ASP A 158 1.43 4.38 -1.39
N ASN A 159 1.26 4.67 -0.10
CA ASN A 159 1.64 3.80 1.01
C ASN A 159 0.49 2.93 1.52
N ALA A 160 -0.60 2.78 0.74
CA ALA A 160 -1.80 2.06 1.17
C ALA A 160 -1.56 0.59 1.54
N GLN A 161 -0.42 0.02 1.15
CA GLN A 161 -0.06 -1.38 1.40
C GLN A 161 1.23 -1.54 2.22
N ALA A 162 1.92 -0.46 2.59
CA ALA A 162 3.27 -0.55 3.14
C ALA A 162 3.50 0.20 4.47
N ILE A 163 2.42 0.52 5.19
CA ILE A 163 2.57 1.15 6.52
C ILE A 163 3.44 0.28 7.43
N GLY A 164 4.44 0.89 8.08
CA GLY A 164 5.41 0.22 8.92
C GLY A 164 6.68 -0.24 8.21
N ALA A 165 6.69 -0.31 6.87
CA ALA A 165 7.91 -0.62 6.12
C ALA A 165 8.96 0.48 6.25
N ASN A 166 10.25 0.10 6.24
CA ASN A 166 11.38 1.02 6.27
C ASN A 166 12.11 1.02 4.93
N TYR A 167 12.48 2.20 4.47
CA TYR A 167 13.44 2.37 3.39
C TYR A 167 14.83 2.62 3.96
N THR A 168 15.82 1.88 3.50
CA THR A 168 17.23 2.09 3.87
C THR A 168 17.94 2.80 2.73
N PHE A 169 18.42 4.03 2.96
CA PHE A 169 19.17 4.81 1.99
C PHE A 169 20.59 4.26 1.81
N LYS A 170 21.25 4.62 0.70
CA LYS A 170 22.64 4.20 0.38
C LYS A 170 23.64 4.61 1.47
N ASN A 171 23.35 5.66 2.23
CA ASN A 171 24.17 6.12 3.35
C ASN A 171 23.90 5.34 4.66
N GLY A 172 22.97 4.38 4.66
CA GLY A 172 22.60 3.55 5.81
C GLY A 172 21.55 4.16 6.73
N THR A 173 21.06 5.38 6.48
CA THR A 173 19.92 5.93 7.24
C THR A 173 18.63 5.23 6.86
N GLN A 174 17.67 5.20 7.78
CA GLN A 174 16.37 4.61 7.55
C GLN A 174 15.25 5.62 7.70
N GLN A 175 14.20 5.47 6.89
CA GLN A 175 12.97 6.27 6.97
C GLN A 175 11.75 5.40 6.65
N LYS A 176 10.63 5.68 7.29
CA LYS A 176 9.37 4.96 7.05
C LYS A 176 8.84 5.26 5.64
N ALA A 177 8.37 4.22 4.95
CA ALA A 177 7.64 4.37 3.70
C ALA A 177 6.41 5.27 3.89
N GLY A 178 6.14 6.15 2.94
CA GLY A 178 5.09 7.17 3.04
C GLY A 178 5.55 8.49 3.67
N THR A 179 6.84 8.62 4.08
CA THR A 179 7.35 9.85 4.69
C THR A 179 8.56 10.45 3.97
N ILE A 180 8.92 9.88 2.81
CA ILE A 180 10.12 10.24 2.04
C ILE A 180 9.81 11.28 0.96
N GLY A 181 8.66 11.15 0.29
CA GLY A 181 8.16 12.10 -0.70
C GLY A 181 7.68 13.41 -0.09
N ASP A 182 7.08 14.27 -0.91
CA ASP A 182 6.45 15.50 -0.45
C ASP A 182 5.23 15.20 0.43
N VAL A 183 4.52 14.12 0.08
CA VAL A 183 3.34 13.64 0.79
C VAL A 183 3.20 12.13 0.63
N GLY A 184 2.73 11.45 1.67
CA GLY A 184 2.37 10.04 1.62
C GLY A 184 0.90 9.84 1.93
N ALA A 185 0.26 8.87 1.27
CA ALA A 185 -1.13 8.50 1.47
C ALA A 185 -1.24 7.04 1.91
N THR A 186 -1.96 6.77 2.99
CA THR A 186 -2.16 5.41 3.49
C THR A 186 -3.63 5.06 3.67
N SER A 187 -3.93 3.77 3.70
CA SER A 187 -5.26 3.22 3.87
C SER A 187 -5.33 2.37 5.14
N PHE A 188 -6.42 2.52 5.87
CA PHE A 188 -6.76 1.68 7.02
C PHE A 188 -7.94 0.75 6.74
N PHE A 189 -8.17 0.40 5.46
CA PHE A 189 -9.16 -0.63 5.12
C PHE A 189 -8.91 -1.90 5.95
N PRO A 190 -9.94 -2.64 6.40
CA PRO A 190 -9.79 -3.69 7.43
C PRO A 190 -8.69 -4.73 7.19
N SER A 191 -8.43 -5.11 5.94
CA SER A 191 -7.40 -6.10 5.58
C SER A 191 -5.98 -5.53 5.52
N LYS A 192 -5.79 -4.22 5.66
CA LYS A 192 -4.46 -3.59 5.66
C LYS A 192 -3.66 -3.96 6.90
N ASN A 193 -2.34 -3.81 6.83
CA ASN A 193 -1.44 -4.15 7.94
C ASN A 193 -1.83 -3.43 9.23
N LEU A 194 -2.21 -2.14 9.11
CA LEU A 194 -2.91 -1.38 10.15
C LEU A 194 -4.34 -1.13 9.65
N GLY A 195 -5.26 -2.03 9.93
CA GLY A 195 -6.64 -1.96 9.46
C GLY A 195 -7.62 -1.55 10.55
N ALA A 196 -8.51 -0.61 10.24
CA ALA A 196 -9.67 -0.25 11.05
C ALA A 196 -10.77 -1.34 11.03
N TYR A 197 -11.89 -1.12 11.68
CA TYR A 197 -13.09 -1.94 11.56
C TYR A 197 -14.16 -1.26 10.70
N GLY A 198 -13.72 -0.58 9.69
CA GLY A 198 -14.43 0.17 8.68
C GLY A 198 -13.44 0.86 7.78
N ASP A 199 -13.84 1.93 7.10
CA ASP A 199 -12.93 2.73 6.31
C ASP A 199 -12.08 3.66 7.18
N GLY A 200 -10.91 4.01 6.67
CA GLY A 200 -9.98 4.95 7.27
C GLY A 200 -8.76 5.17 6.37
N GLY A 201 -8.13 6.31 6.55
CA GLY A 201 -6.89 6.67 5.88
C GLY A 201 -6.15 7.79 6.59
N ALA A 202 -4.96 8.08 6.14
CA ALA A 202 -4.20 9.25 6.59
C ALA A 202 -3.23 9.74 5.51
N ILE A 203 -2.88 11.01 5.63
CA ILE A 203 -1.90 11.69 4.80
C ILE A 203 -0.72 12.10 5.68
N PHE A 204 0.50 11.93 5.19
CA PHE A 204 1.74 12.25 5.89
C PHE A 204 2.48 13.36 5.17
N THR A 205 3.02 14.32 5.88
CA THR A 205 3.92 15.32 5.32
C THR A 205 4.82 15.95 6.38
N ASN A 206 6.00 16.39 5.98
CA ASN A 206 6.89 17.19 6.82
C ASN A 206 6.81 18.71 6.53
N ASN A 207 5.98 19.10 5.56
CA ASN A 207 5.78 20.49 5.16
C ASN A 207 4.63 21.12 5.95
N ASP A 208 4.93 22.15 6.73
CA ASP A 208 3.97 22.81 7.62
C ASP A 208 2.85 23.53 6.84
N GLU A 209 3.17 24.17 5.71
CA GLU A 209 2.19 24.86 4.86
C GLU A 209 1.26 23.89 4.13
N LEU A 210 1.84 22.80 3.61
CA LEU A 210 1.05 21.74 2.98
C LEU A 210 0.14 21.07 4.01
N ALA A 211 0.61 20.79 5.22
CA ALA A 211 -0.19 20.23 6.29
C ALA A 211 -1.38 21.13 6.65
N HIS A 212 -1.15 22.45 6.71
CA HIS A 212 -2.22 23.41 6.91
C HIS A 212 -3.27 23.33 5.81
N THR A 213 -2.85 23.33 4.55
CA THR A 213 -3.74 23.22 3.37
C THR A 213 -4.54 21.92 3.42
N LEU A 214 -3.88 20.77 3.67
CA LEU A 214 -4.52 19.46 3.73
C LEU A 214 -5.58 19.39 4.84
N ARG A 215 -5.32 19.99 6.03
CA ARG A 215 -6.31 20.07 7.13
C ARG A 215 -7.56 20.86 6.74
N GLY A 216 -7.42 21.90 5.92
CA GLY A 216 -8.56 22.60 5.34
C GLY A 216 -9.32 21.73 4.36
N VAL A 217 -8.61 21.10 3.40
CA VAL A 217 -9.22 20.29 2.33
C VAL A 217 -10.04 19.14 2.87
N VAL A 218 -9.56 18.37 3.86
CA VAL A 218 -10.32 17.25 4.47
C VAL A 218 -11.61 17.68 5.15
N ASN A 219 -11.74 18.97 5.49
CA ASN A 219 -12.85 19.53 6.27
C ASN A 219 -13.57 20.65 5.52
N HIS A 220 -14.02 20.38 4.28
CA HIS A 220 -14.78 21.32 3.45
C HIS A 220 -14.04 22.65 3.14
N GLY A 221 -12.71 22.68 3.20
CA GLY A 221 -11.92 23.90 3.01
C GLY A 221 -11.99 24.89 4.17
N MET A 222 -12.40 24.43 5.35
CA MET A 222 -12.58 25.27 6.55
C MET A 222 -11.33 25.25 7.44
N TYR A 223 -10.89 26.43 7.81
CA TYR A 223 -9.94 26.66 8.91
C TYR A 223 -10.65 27.28 10.13
N GLU A 224 -11.66 28.07 9.89
CA GLU A 224 -12.58 28.60 10.90
C GLU A 224 -14.01 28.13 10.56
N ARG A 225 -14.82 27.88 11.58
CA ARG A 225 -16.16 27.34 11.43
C ARG A 225 -17.02 28.21 10.50
N TYR A 226 -17.55 27.59 9.44
CA TYR A 226 -18.35 28.21 8.37
C TYR A 226 -17.59 29.17 7.44
N HIS A 227 -16.25 29.26 7.55
CA HIS A 227 -15.42 30.00 6.61
C HIS A 227 -14.70 29.00 5.69
N HIS A 228 -15.03 29.00 4.40
CA HIS A 228 -14.52 28.06 3.39
C HIS A 228 -13.52 28.78 2.49
N ASP A 229 -12.23 28.72 2.83
CA ASP A 229 -11.20 29.48 2.11
C ASP A 229 -10.71 28.76 0.83
N VAL A 230 -10.86 27.43 0.77
CA VAL A 230 -10.52 26.61 -0.39
C VAL A 230 -11.63 25.61 -0.67
N VAL A 231 -11.64 25.04 -1.88
CA VAL A 231 -12.53 23.91 -2.18
C VAL A 231 -12.01 22.67 -1.45
N GLY A 232 -12.87 22.02 -0.69
CA GLY A 232 -12.52 20.82 0.06
C GLY A 232 -13.57 19.73 -0.03
N VAL A 233 -13.34 18.66 0.69
CA VAL A 233 -14.21 17.48 0.78
C VAL A 233 -14.62 17.19 2.22
N ASN A 234 -15.59 16.32 2.41
CA ASN A 234 -15.90 15.76 3.73
C ASN A 234 -15.14 14.43 3.85
N SER A 235 -13.92 14.48 4.34
CA SER A 235 -13.09 13.29 4.50
C SER A 235 -12.40 13.31 5.86
N ARG A 236 -12.98 12.61 6.82
CA ARG A 236 -12.54 12.56 8.22
C ARG A 236 -12.46 11.12 8.70
N LEU A 237 -11.55 10.85 9.61
CA LEU A 237 -11.50 9.57 10.32
C LEU A 237 -12.47 9.62 11.51
N ASP A 238 -13.39 8.67 11.60
CA ASP A 238 -14.30 8.55 12.71
C ASP A 238 -13.57 8.20 14.01
N SER A 239 -14.01 8.78 15.15
CA SER A 239 -13.36 8.57 16.45
C SER A 239 -13.35 7.10 16.88
N ILE A 240 -14.37 6.31 16.53
CA ILE A 240 -14.40 4.87 16.79
C ILE A 240 -13.28 4.17 16.04
N GLN A 241 -13.09 4.47 14.76
CA GLN A 241 -12.02 3.88 13.97
C GLN A 241 -10.63 4.32 14.46
N ALA A 242 -10.49 5.57 14.85
CA ALA A 242 -9.25 6.09 15.42
C ALA A 242 -8.88 5.38 16.73
N ALA A 243 -9.84 5.12 17.61
CA ALA A 243 -9.62 4.40 18.87
C ALA A 243 -9.15 2.94 18.63
N ILE A 244 -9.75 2.25 17.65
CA ILE A 244 -9.34 0.91 17.22
C ILE A 244 -7.93 0.93 16.67
N LEU A 245 -7.64 1.87 15.78
CA LEU A 245 -6.33 2.03 15.15
C LEU A 245 -5.23 2.36 16.14
N ASP A 246 -5.52 3.15 17.16
CA ASP A 246 -4.56 3.49 18.22
C ASP A 246 -4.14 2.26 19.04
N ILE A 247 -5.07 1.35 19.33
CA ILE A 247 -4.74 0.06 19.94
C ILE A 247 -3.90 -0.80 18.99
N LYS A 248 -4.32 -0.95 17.72
CA LYS A 248 -3.64 -1.77 16.74
C LYS A 248 -2.25 -1.24 16.37
N LEU A 249 -2.03 0.07 16.43
CA LEU A 249 -0.73 0.70 16.18
C LEU A 249 0.34 0.19 17.15
N LYS A 250 0.01 -0.06 18.40
CA LYS A 250 0.92 -0.62 19.41
C LYS A 250 1.41 -2.03 19.05
N HIS A 251 0.65 -2.73 18.21
CA HIS A 251 0.94 -4.10 17.79
C HIS A 251 1.51 -4.19 16.36
N LEU A 252 1.62 -3.06 15.63
CA LEU A 252 1.92 -3.06 14.18
C LEU A 252 3.26 -3.74 13.84
N ASP A 253 4.31 -3.49 14.62
CA ASP A 253 5.61 -4.12 14.39
C ASP A 253 5.56 -5.65 14.61
N ASN A 254 4.79 -6.10 15.60
CA ASN A 254 4.56 -7.53 15.81
C ASN A 254 3.74 -8.13 14.66
N PHE A 255 2.73 -7.43 14.15
CA PHE A 255 1.95 -7.86 12.99
C PHE A 255 2.85 -7.99 11.75
N SER A 256 3.74 -7.03 11.51
CA SER A 256 4.72 -7.07 10.42
C SER A 256 5.71 -8.24 10.57
N SER A 257 6.24 -8.45 11.77
CA SER A 257 7.13 -9.58 12.07
C SER A 257 6.46 -10.94 11.83
N ASN A 258 5.19 -11.11 12.23
CA ASN A 258 4.45 -12.34 12.00
C ASN A 258 4.23 -12.60 10.49
N ARG A 259 3.91 -11.56 9.69
CA ARG A 259 3.80 -11.67 8.23
C ARG A 259 5.15 -12.01 7.58
N GLN A 260 6.23 -11.39 8.02
CA GLN A 260 7.59 -11.71 7.56
C GLN A 260 7.98 -13.15 7.90
N ASN A 261 7.62 -13.65 9.09
CA ASN A 261 7.86 -15.05 9.48
C ASN A 261 7.07 -16.03 8.59
N ALA A 262 5.81 -15.73 8.29
CA ALA A 262 5.01 -16.53 7.35
C ALA A 262 5.63 -16.50 5.93
N ALA A 263 6.10 -15.34 5.46
CA ALA A 263 6.77 -15.22 4.17
C ALA A 263 8.07 -16.02 4.09
N ARG A 264 8.89 -16.06 5.16
CA ARG A 264 10.08 -16.93 5.23
C ARG A 264 9.72 -18.40 5.06
N GLN A 265 8.66 -18.88 5.74
CA GLN A 265 8.22 -20.26 5.61
C GLN A 265 7.72 -20.60 4.20
N TYR A 266 6.97 -19.69 3.55
CA TYR A 266 6.61 -19.82 2.14
C TYR A 266 7.84 -19.88 1.24
N ASN A 267 8.83 -19.00 1.46
CA ASN A 267 10.07 -18.99 0.68
C ASN A 267 10.84 -20.32 0.83
N GLU A 268 11.00 -20.84 2.05
CA GLU A 268 11.68 -22.12 2.29
C GLU A 268 11.03 -23.29 1.55
N ALA A 269 9.70 -23.29 1.48
CA ALA A 269 8.95 -24.35 0.82
C ALA A 269 8.96 -24.22 -0.72
N LEU A 270 8.84 -23.01 -1.25
CA LEU A 270 8.56 -22.76 -2.68
C LEU A 270 9.80 -22.43 -3.53
N SER A 271 10.89 -21.92 -2.93
CA SER A 271 12.10 -21.49 -3.67
C SER A 271 12.84 -22.63 -4.41
N LYS A 272 12.52 -23.87 -4.14
CA LYS A 272 13.13 -25.04 -4.76
C LYS A 272 12.52 -25.39 -6.13
N SER A 273 11.33 -24.89 -6.42
CA SER A 273 10.68 -25.13 -7.71
C SER A 273 11.20 -24.12 -8.74
N GLU A 274 11.64 -24.61 -9.90
CA GLU A 274 12.06 -23.79 -11.04
C GLU A 274 10.88 -23.06 -11.73
N HIS A 275 9.66 -23.47 -11.42
CA HIS A 275 8.43 -22.91 -11.99
C HIS A 275 7.77 -21.85 -11.12
N ILE A 276 8.30 -21.61 -9.93
CA ILE A 276 7.75 -20.62 -8.97
C ILE A 276 8.79 -19.54 -8.70
N GLU A 277 8.42 -18.31 -8.96
CA GLU A 277 9.22 -17.16 -8.58
C GLU A 277 8.59 -16.50 -7.35
N ILE A 278 9.33 -16.54 -6.24
CA ILE A 278 8.92 -15.95 -4.95
C ILE A 278 9.16 -14.44 -4.94
N PRO A 279 8.49 -13.67 -4.04
CA PRO A 279 8.72 -12.23 -3.92
C PRO A 279 10.19 -11.91 -3.63
N LYS A 280 10.75 -10.96 -4.37
CA LYS A 280 12.07 -10.39 -4.07
C LYS A 280 11.91 -9.26 -3.05
N THR A 281 12.86 -9.15 -2.15
CA THR A 281 12.85 -8.15 -1.07
C THR A 281 14.02 -7.18 -1.17
N GLU A 282 14.78 -7.22 -2.27
CA GLU A 282 15.90 -6.32 -2.50
C GLU A 282 15.44 -4.96 -2.98
N THR A 283 15.69 -3.92 -2.19
CA THR A 283 15.59 -2.53 -2.65
C THR A 283 16.97 -1.95 -3.01
N HIS A 284 18.07 -2.51 -2.45
CA HIS A 284 19.45 -2.06 -2.69
C HIS A 284 20.45 -3.21 -2.61
N LYS A 285 21.65 -2.99 -3.21
CA LYS A 285 22.83 -3.86 -3.10
C LYS A 285 23.33 -4.09 -1.68
N ALA A 286 22.85 -3.33 -0.70
CA ALA A 286 23.19 -3.49 0.71
C ALA A 286 22.42 -4.62 1.41
N CYS A 287 21.32 -5.10 0.82
CA CYS A 287 20.62 -6.29 1.30
C CYS A 287 21.26 -7.52 0.66
N ASP A 288 22.08 -8.26 1.39
CA ASP A 288 22.60 -9.57 0.93
C ASP A 288 21.48 -10.61 1.00
N ASN A 289 20.86 -10.88 -0.14
CA ASN A 289 19.75 -11.83 -0.30
C ASN A 289 20.15 -13.23 -0.76
N SER A 290 21.40 -13.60 -0.61
CA SER A 290 21.85 -14.97 -0.95
C SER A 290 21.05 -16.08 -0.24
N LYS A 291 20.18 -15.73 0.72
CA LYS A 291 19.34 -16.66 1.51
C LYS A 291 17.82 -16.35 1.50
N GLY A 292 17.31 -15.52 0.60
CA GLY A 292 15.88 -15.15 0.59
C GLY A 292 15.61 -13.82 1.30
N ILE A 293 14.63 -13.73 2.21
CA ILE A 293 14.31 -12.49 2.93
C ILE A 293 15.52 -12.06 3.75
N CYS A 294 15.98 -10.85 3.53
CA CYS A 294 17.03 -10.23 4.35
C CYS A 294 16.53 -10.10 5.80
N ASP A 295 17.19 -10.74 6.75
CA ASP A 295 16.82 -10.70 8.18
C ASP A 295 16.91 -9.31 8.80
N THR A 296 17.56 -8.37 8.11
CA THR A 296 17.79 -6.98 8.55
C THR A 296 17.00 -5.95 7.74
N CYS A 297 16.22 -6.38 6.72
CA CYS A 297 15.54 -5.47 5.81
C CYS A 297 14.04 -5.43 6.07
N ASP A 298 13.57 -4.38 6.75
CA ASP A 298 12.15 -4.12 7.00
C ASP A 298 11.45 -3.44 5.82
N CYS A 299 12.04 -3.54 4.61
CA CYS A 299 11.51 -2.89 3.40
C CYS A 299 10.27 -3.56 2.82
N HIS A 300 9.89 -4.76 3.31
CA HIS A 300 8.69 -5.46 2.88
C HIS A 300 7.89 -5.97 4.09
N VAL A 301 6.68 -5.44 4.26
CA VAL A 301 5.76 -5.80 5.35
C VAL A 301 4.71 -6.83 4.94
N PHE A 302 4.81 -7.37 3.75
CA PHE A 302 3.97 -8.43 3.20
C PHE A 302 2.47 -8.20 3.43
N HIS A 303 1.96 -7.08 2.90
CA HIS A 303 0.51 -6.90 2.80
C HIS A 303 -0.10 -8.04 1.99
N GLN A 304 0.57 -8.43 0.89
CA GLN A 304 0.32 -9.65 0.14
C GLN A 304 1.61 -10.46 0.02
N TYR A 305 1.46 -11.79 -0.08
CA TYR A 305 2.54 -12.68 -0.52
C TYR A 305 2.17 -13.19 -1.91
N THR A 306 2.76 -12.59 -2.93
CA THR A 306 2.42 -12.81 -4.33
C THR A 306 3.55 -13.53 -5.05
N ILE A 307 3.28 -14.73 -5.58
CA ILE A 307 4.22 -15.52 -6.38
C ILE A 307 3.87 -15.44 -7.86
N LYS A 308 4.86 -15.73 -8.72
CA LYS A 308 4.67 -15.86 -10.16
C LYS A 308 4.82 -17.33 -10.57
N ILE A 309 3.86 -17.85 -11.35
CA ILE A 309 3.85 -19.21 -11.90
C ILE A 309 4.32 -19.14 -13.35
N LYS A 310 5.52 -19.67 -13.60
CA LYS A 310 6.26 -19.48 -14.88
C LYS A 310 5.94 -20.47 -15.97
N ASN A 311 5.32 -21.60 -15.66
CA ASN A 311 5.03 -22.68 -16.62
C ASN A 311 3.62 -22.64 -17.21
N GLY A 312 2.90 -21.53 -17.08
CA GLY A 312 1.54 -21.35 -17.62
C GLY A 312 0.44 -22.04 -16.82
N LYS A 313 0.75 -22.62 -15.66
CA LYS A 313 -0.22 -23.35 -14.83
C LYS A 313 -0.94 -22.50 -13.77
N ARG A 314 -0.85 -21.15 -13.83
CA ARG A 314 -1.50 -20.26 -12.86
C ARG A 314 -3.00 -20.52 -12.75
N ASP A 315 -3.70 -20.64 -13.87
CA ASP A 315 -5.16 -20.84 -13.88
C ASP A 315 -5.56 -22.25 -13.43
N GLU A 316 -4.71 -23.26 -13.73
CA GLU A 316 -4.86 -24.62 -13.17
C GLU A 316 -4.74 -24.58 -11.64
N LEU A 317 -3.76 -23.88 -11.10
CA LEU A 317 -3.59 -23.69 -9.66
C LEU A 317 -4.78 -22.95 -9.02
N VAL A 318 -5.28 -21.89 -9.66
CA VAL A 318 -6.49 -21.17 -9.22
C VAL A 318 -7.69 -22.12 -9.12
N ASN A 319 -7.91 -22.97 -10.12
CA ASN A 319 -9.00 -23.95 -10.11
C ASN A 319 -8.81 -25.01 -9.03
N HIS A 320 -7.60 -25.53 -8.86
CA HIS A 320 -7.27 -26.47 -7.79
C HIS A 320 -7.51 -25.85 -6.39
N PHE A 321 -7.12 -24.61 -6.18
CA PHE A 321 -7.38 -23.89 -4.93
C PHE A 321 -8.87 -23.73 -4.63
N LYS A 322 -9.70 -23.45 -5.66
CA LYS A 322 -11.15 -23.39 -5.51
C LYS A 322 -11.73 -24.76 -5.07
N GLU A 323 -11.29 -25.85 -5.69
CA GLU A 323 -11.72 -27.21 -5.34
C GLU A 323 -11.31 -27.59 -3.90
N LYS A 324 -10.14 -27.17 -3.45
CA LYS A 324 -9.62 -27.40 -2.11
C LYS A 324 -10.09 -26.41 -1.05
N ASN A 325 -10.88 -25.40 -1.45
CA ASN A 325 -11.28 -24.28 -0.59
C ASN A 325 -10.08 -23.55 0.03
N ILE A 326 -8.98 -23.40 -0.72
CA ILE A 326 -7.82 -22.60 -0.32
C ILE A 326 -8.06 -21.15 -0.80
N PRO A 327 -8.15 -20.18 0.13
CA PRO A 327 -8.29 -18.77 -0.24
C PRO A 327 -7.07 -18.30 -1.03
N HIS A 328 -7.31 -17.51 -2.06
CA HIS A 328 -6.28 -16.93 -2.91
C HIS A 328 -6.80 -15.66 -3.59
N GLY A 329 -5.90 -14.86 -4.14
CA GLY A 329 -6.25 -13.69 -4.92
C GLY A 329 -5.38 -13.58 -6.18
N VAL A 330 -5.96 -13.06 -7.26
CA VAL A 330 -5.19 -12.63 -8.43
C VAL A 330 -5.18 -11.10 -8.41
N TYR A 331 -4.07 -10.52 -8.01
CA TYR A 331 -3.90 -9.07 -7.90
C TYR A 331 -2.76 -8.65 -8.83
N TYR A 332 -3.09 -8.06 -10.04
CA TYR A 332 -4.46 -7.74 -10.50
C TYR A 332 -4.73 -8.49 -11.81
N PRO A 333 -6.00 -8.87 -12.10
CA PRO A 333 -6.30 -9.74 -13.25
C PRO A 333 -6.35 -9.01 -14.60
N ILE A 334 -6.45 -7.69 -14.59
CA ILE A 334 -6.52 -6.84 -15.78
C ILE A 334 -5.65 -5.61 -15.56
N PRO A 335 -4.71 -5.30 -16.47
CA PRO A 335 -3.92 -4.08 -16.42
C PRO A 335 -4.79 -2.82 -16.44
N LEU A 336 -4.36 -1.74 -15.81
CA LEU A 336 -5.17 -0.52 -15.76
C LEU A 336 -5.37 0.11 -17.15
N HIS A 337 -4.36 0.08 -18.03
CA HIS A 337 -4.49 0.59 -19.39
C HIS A 337 -5.54 -0.18 -20.24
N LEU A 338 -5.89 -1.43 -19.86
CA LEU A 338 -6.93 -2.22 -20.52
C LEU A 338 -8.30 -2.12 -19.84
N GLN A 339 -8.39 -1.51 -18.66
CA GLN A 339 -9.66 -1.26 -18.00
C GLN A 339 -10.50 -0.26 -18.78
N LYS A 340 -11.78 -0.55 -18.97
CA LYS A 340 -12.69 0.31 -19.75
C LYS A 340 -12.71 1.77 -19.28
N ALA A 341 -12.55 1.99 -17.98
CA ALA A 341 -12.56 3.32 -17.37
C ALA A 341 -11.30 4.15 -17.69
N TYR A 342 -10.18 3.50 -17.99
CA TYR A 342 -8.87 4.14 -18.15
C TYR A 342 -8.25 3.92 -19.52
N LYS A 343 -8.99 3.24 -20.43
CA LYS A 343 -8.54 2.99 -21.79
C LYS A 343 -8.33 4.31 -22.54
N ASP A 344 -7.14 4.50 -23.09
CA ASP A 344 -6.73 5.71 -23.79
C ASP A 344 -5.88 5.33 -25.02
N GLU A 345 -6.09 6.02 -26.15
CA GLU A 345 -5.35 5.77 -27.38
C GLU A 345 -3.84 6.09 -27.28
N ARG A 346 -3.44 6.82 -26.24
CA ARG A 346 -2.03 7.12 -25.94
C ARG A 346 -1.23 5.88 -25.50
N TYR A 347 -1.91 4.82 -25.05
CA TYR A 347 -1.24 3.62 -24.56
C TYR A 347 -1.09 2.55 -25.65
N ASP A 348 0.16 2.21 -26.02
CA ASP A 348 0.48 1.03 -26.82
C ASP A 348 0.71 -0.17 -25.87
N GLU A 349 -0.07 -1.23 -26.03
CA GLU A 349 0.06 -2.47 -25.24
C GLU A 349 1.49 -3.04 -25.23
N LYS A 350 2.29 -2.75 -26.27
CA LYS A 350 3.69 -3.18 -26.36
C LYS A 350 4.61 -2.48 -25.38
N GLU A 351 4.18 -1.36 -24.79
CA GLU A 351 4.96 -0.65 -23.78
C GLU A 351 4.79 -1.25 -22.38
N PHE A 352 3.75 -2.09 -22.17
CA PHE A 352 3.39 -2.72 -20.90
C PHE A 352 3.74 -4.22 -20.86
N THR A 353 4.89 -4.59 -21.41
CA THR A 353 5.27 -6.01 -21.58
C THR A 353 5.37 -6.77 -20.26
N ILE A 354 5.80 -6.11 -19.18
CA ILE A 354 5.91 -6.71 -17.85
C ILE A 354 4.54 -6.85 -17.22
N THR A 355 3.75 -5.78 -17.17
CA THR A 355 2.39 -5.80 -16.61
C THR A 355 1.53 -6.84 -17.32
N ASN A 356 1.54 -6.88 -18.65
CA ASN A 356 0.77 -7.87 -19.44
C ASN A 356 1.16 -9.32 -19.12
N LYS A 357 2.43 -9.56 -18.82
CA LYS A 357 2.90 -10.88 -18.40
C LYS A 357 2.51 -11.21 -16.96
N LEU A 358 2.62 -10.23 -16.06
CA LEU A 358 2.31 -10.41 -14.63
C LEU A 358 0.85 -10.82 -14.41
N VAL A 359 -0.11 -10.26 -15.13
CA VAL A 359 -1.54 -10.59 -14.97
C VAL A 359 -1.84 -12.06 -15.27
N ASP A 360 -1.00 -12.72 -16.07
CA ASP A 360 -1.12 -14.14 -16.39
C ASP A 360 -0.35 -15.06 -15.42
N GLU A 361 0.62 -14.51 -14.69
CA GLU A 361 1.53 -15.29 -13.86
C GLU A 361 1.26 -15.19 -12.36
N VAL A 362 0.72 -14.06 -11.87
CA VAL A 362 0.62 -13.79 -10.43
C VAL A 362 -0.53 -14.53 -9.75
N ILE A 363 -0.26 -14.96 -8.52
CA ILE A 363 -1.25 -15.42 -7.54
C ILE A 363 -0.79 -15.05 -6.15
N SER A 364 -1.68 -14.46 -5.34
CA SER A 364 -1.43 -14.11 -3.95
C SER A 364 -1.97 -15.18 -3.02
N LEU A 365 -1.13 -15.61 -2.09
CA LEU A 365 -1.42 -16.63 -1.10
C LEU A 365 -2.00 -16.01 0.18
N PRO A 366 -2.67 -16.79 1.05
CA PRO A 366 -3.06 -16.32 2.37
C PRO A 366 -1.89 -15.65 3.09
N MET A 367 -2.12 -14.42 3.59
CA MET A 367 -1.10 -13.67 4.31
C MET A 367 -1.72 -12.85 5.44
N HIS A 368 -1.50 -13.28 6.66
CA HIS A 368 -2.01 -12.63 7.88
C HIS A 368 -1.17 -12.98 9.10
N THR A 369 -1.45 -12.30 10.20
CA THR A 369 -0.69 -12.39 11.46
C THR A 369 -0.87 -13.71 12.22
N GLU A 370 -1.90 -14.50 11.85
CA GLU A 370 -2.35 -15.72 12.54
C GLU A 370 -2.01 -17.00 11.77
N LEU A 371 -1.23 -16.91 10.66
CA LEU A 371 -0.83 -18.10 9.91
C LEU A 371 0.11 -18.97 10.74
N ASP A 372 -0.23 -20.25 10.81
CA ASP A 372 0.60 -21.27 11.44
C ASP A 372 1.33 -22.14 10.40
N LYS A 373 2.31 -22.90 10.90
CA LYS A 373 3.13 -23.77 10.05
C LYS A 373 2.31 -24.85 9.34
N GLU A 374 1.30 -25.42 10.00
CA GLU A 374 0.46 -26.47 9.41
C GLU A 374 -0.32 -25.95 8.21
N GLN A 375 -0.84 -24.73 8.32
CA GLN A 375 -1.54 -24.04 7.22
C GLN A 375 -0.60 -23.76 6.05
N ILE A 376 0.60 -23.25 6.32
CA ILE A 376 1.60 -22.93 5.29
C ILE A 376 2.07 -24.21 4.59
N ASP A 377 2.39 -25.25 5.34
CA ASP A 377 2.81 -26.56 4.81
C ASP A 377 1.72 -27.17 3.91
N TYR A 378 0.44 -27.06 4.31
CA TYR A 378 -0.68 -27.51 3.48
C TYR A 378 -0.79 -26.72 2.19
N ILE A 379 -0.81 -25.38 2.26
CA ILE A 379 -0.92 -24.52 1.08
C ILE A 379 0.21 -24.80 0.09
N THR A 380 1.46 -24.84 0.59
CA THR A 380 2.64 -25.06 -0.27
C THR A 380 2.66 -26.46 -0.88
N SER A 381 2.21 -27.47 -0.13
CA SER A 381 2.09 -28.84 -0.67
C SER A 381 1.06 -28.90 -1.81
N GLU A 382 -0.06 -28.19 -1.71
CA GLU A 382 -1.06 -28.16 -2.78
C GLU A 382 -0.59 -27.37 -4.01
N ILE A 383 0.24 -26.33 -3.82
CA ILE A 383 0.89 -25.62 -4.94
C ILE A 383 1.83 -26.57 -5.69
N LEU A 384 2.73 -27.24 -4.97
CA LEU A 384 3.74 -28.12 -5.57
C LEU A 384 3.14 -29.34 -6.29
N LYS A 385 1.95 -29.81 -5.91
CA LYS A 385 1.22 -30.87 -6.63
C LYS A 385 0.80 -30.45 -8.03
N VAL A 386 0.49 -29.18 -8.24
CA VAL A 386 0.01 -28.65 -9.52
C VAL A 386 1.16 -28.11 -10.35
N VAL A 387 2.02 -27.33 -9.72
CA VAL A 387 3.05 -26.57 -10.44
C VAL A 387 4.34 -27.40 -10.60
N GLY A 388 4.63 -28.26 -9.66
CA GLY A 388 5.76 -29.21 -9.72
C GLY A 388 6.98 -28.70 -9.03
#